data_a02b17dffa82e9f2d24a16e55fb3e31e
#
_entry.id   a02b17dffa82e9f2d24a16e55fb3e31e
#
_cell.length_a   1.000
_cell.length_b   1.000
_cell.length_c   1.000
_cell.angle_alpha   90.00
_cell.angle_beta   90.00
_cell.angle_gamma   90.00
#
_symmetry.space_group_name_H-M   'P 1'
#
loop_
_entity.id
_entity.type
_entity.pdbx_description
1 polymer ?
#
loop_
_entity_poly.entity_id
_entity_poly.type
_entity_poly.pdbx_seq_one_letter_code
_entity_poly.pdbx_strand_id
1 'polypeptide(L)'
;MEKLENELKGKIALVTGGTKGIGKAIADRLSDAGANVIVTARNNPGHANLKHHFISADLTILSETDKIMKEISEKFGTIDILVNNMGGSNSPSGGFSALSDEHWESDLQLNLQSSVRMDRAILPQMVEKKSGVIIHISSLTGALPVYESLGAYAVAKGALNNYSKSLSKEFTPQGIRVAAVSPGMVRTDTMDNYLQSLSDTMGITVEQATQNLMSSLGGVPMGRMALPEEIAELVGFLVSPRASYITGVNYIIDGGANPSL
;
A
#
# COMPACT_ATOMS: atom_id res chain seq x y z
N MET A 1 -24.02 -12.44 4.06
CA MET A 1 -23.48 -11.16 4.55
C MET A 1 -22.86 -11.31 5.95
N GLU A 2 -23.53 -11.92 6.90
CA GLU A 2 -23.03 -12.10 8.29
C GLU A 2 -21.61 -12.75 8.41
N LYS A 3 -21.22 -13.60 7.46
CA LYS A 3 -19.88 -14.20 7.41
C LYS A 3 -18.74 -13.22 7.04
N LEU A 4 -19.05 -12.11 6.38
CA LEU A 4 -18.04 -11.12 5.95
C LEU A 4 -17.77 -10.08 7.05
N GLU A 5 -18.77 -9.77 7.85
CA GLU A 5 -18.70 -8.76 8.91
C GLU A 5 -17.84 -9.17 10.12
N ASN A 6 -17.55 -10.48 10.27
CA ASN A 6 -16.80 -11.02 11.40
C ASN A 6 -15.65 -11.95 10.99
N GLU A 7 -15.26 -11.98 9.71
CA GLU A 7 -14.24 -12.92 9.22
C GLU A 7 -12.83 -12.65 9.79
N LEU A 8 -12.59 -11.44 10.32
CA LEU A 8 -11.34 -11.02 10.97
C LEU A 8 -11.51 -10.75 12.47
N LYS A 9 -12.60 -11.23 13.08
CA LYS A 9 -12.85 -11.02 14.51
C LYS A 9 -11.69 -11.49 15.38
N GLY A 10 -11.22 -10.60 16.25
CA GLY A 10 -10.11 -10.86 17.16
C GLY A 10 -8.72 -10.81 16.51
N LYS A 11 -8.61 -10.51 15.22
CA LYS A 11 -7.34 -10.25 14.55
C LYS A 11 -6.83 -8.85 14.83
N ILE A 12 -5.52 -8.72 14.94
CA ILE A 12 -4.83 -7.43 15.08
C ILE A 12 -4.17 -7.12 13.74
N ALA A 13 -4.58 -6.02 13.13
CA ALA A 13 -4.08 -5.57 11.83
C ALA A 13 -3.33 -4.24 11.96
N LEU A 14 -2.16 -4.16 11.34
CA LEU A 14 -1.38 -2.93 11.20
C LEU A 14 -1.40 -2.49 9.73
N VAL A 15 -1.85 -1.25 9.48
CA VAL A 15 -1.85 -0.62 8.15
C VAL A 15 -0.95 0.61 8.16
N THR A 16 0.16 0.56 7.45
CA THR A 16 1.07 1.71 7.32
C THR A 16 0.51 2.73 6.34
N GLY A 17 0.62 4.03 6.67
CA GLY A 17 -0.01 5.08 5.88
C GLY A 17 -1.55 5.00 5.87
N GLY A 18 -2.16 4.50 6.96
CA GLY A 18 -3.57 4.16 7.06
C GLY A 18 -4.52 5.33 7.34
N THR A 19 -4.07 6.59 7.25
CA THR A 19 -4.88 7.76 7.62
C THR A 19 -5.61 8.43 6.47
N LYS A 20 -5.27 8.11 5.21
CA LYS A 20 -5.89 8.67 4.00
C LYS A 20 -5.83 7.71 2.81
N GLY A 21 -6.59 8.00 1.76
CA GLY A 21 -6.54 7.29 0.48
C GLY A 21 -6.72 5.78 0.63
N ILE A 22 -5.92 5.01 -0.11
CA ILE A 22 -5.98 3.54 -0.14
C ILE A 22 -5.80 2.94 1.26
N GLY A 23 -4.83 3.44 2.04
CA GLY A 23 -4.55 2.93 3.37
C GLY A 23 -5.73 3.10 4.33
N LYS A 24 -6.42 4.24 4.26
CA LYS A 24 -7.63 4.47 5.07
C LYS A 24 -8.76 3.52 4.67
N ALA A 25 -9.01 3.37 3.37
CA ALA A 25 -10.04 2.45 2.89
C ALA A 25 -9.75 0.99 3.31
N ILE A 26 -8.47 0.56 3.25
CA ILE A 26 -8.06 -0.75 3.75
C ILE A 26 -8.31 -0.86 5.26
N ALA A 27 -7.90 0.13 6.05
CA ALA A 27 -8.09 0.12 7.50
C ALA A 27 -9.59 0.03 7.87
N ASP A 28 -10.43 0.82 7.18
CA ASP A 28 -11.89 0.78 7.37
C ASP A 28 -12.46 -0.61 7.02
N ARG A 29 -12.08 -1.16 5.87
CA ARG A 29 -12.53 -2.49 5.42
C ARG A 29 -12.16 -3.62 6.39
N LEU A 30 -10.92 -3.61 6.91
CA LEU A 30 -10.47 -4.61 7.88
C LEU A 30 -11.21 -4.46 9.22
N SER A 31 -11.46 -3.23 9.65
CA SER A 31 -12.26 -2.95 10.86
C SER A 31 -13.72 -3.40 10.71
N ASP A 32 -14.33 -3.19 9.54
CA ASP A 32 -15.70 -3.65 9.25
C ASP A 32 -15.79 -5.18 9.21
N ALA A 33 -14.68 -5.86 8.92
CA ALA A 33 -14.56 -7.32 9.03
C ALA A 33 -14.25 -7.80 10.47
N GLY A 34 -14.23 -6.92 11.46
CA GLY A 34 -14.06 -7.25 12.88
C GLY A 34 -12.62 -7.25 13.40
N ALA A 35 -11.64 -6.78 12.62
CA ALA A 35 -10.27 -6.65 13.10
C ALA A 35 -10.09 -5.44 14.04
N ASN A 36 -9.16 -5.57 15.00
CA ASN A 36 -8.61 -4.43 15.74
C ASN A 36 -7.53 -3.79 14.87
N VAL A 37 -7.81 -2.60 14.34
CA VAL A 37 -6.92 -1.96 13.35
C VAL A 37 -6.08 -0.86 13.99
N ILE A 38 -4.77 -0.94 13.74
CA ILE A 38 -3.78 0.06 14.06
C ILE A 38 -3.34 0.71 12.76
N VAL A 39 -3.25 2.04 12.73
CA VAL A 39 -2.78 2.80 11.57
C VAL A 39 -1.59 3.67 11.94
N THR A 40 -0.64 3.81 11.02
CA THR A 40 0.49 4.73 11.20
C THR A 40 0.50 5.82 10.14
N ALA A 41 0.94 7.00 10.52
CA ALA A 41 1.30 8.09 9.62
C ALA A 41 2.20 9.08 10.37
N ARG A 42 2.91 9.96 9.64
CA ARG A 42 3.78 10.98 10.24
C ARG A 42 3.02 11.99 11.08
N ASN A 43 1.87 12.45 10.58
CA ASN A 43 1.07 13.47 11.22
C ASN A 43 -0.28 12.89 11.66
N ASN A 44 -0.71 13.29 12.86
CA ASN A 44 -2.07 13.01 13.31
C ASN A 44 -3.05 13.74 12.38
N PRO A 45 -4.01 13.05 11.75
CA PRO A 45 -4.97 13.68 10.85
C PRO A 45 -5.94 14.66 11.53
N GLY A 46 -5.85 14.84 12.86
CA GLY A 46 -6.63 15.85 13.60
C GLY A 46 -8.12 15.53 13.74
N HIS A 47 -8.55 14.36 13.31
CA HIS A 47 -9.95 13.96 13.47
C HIS A 47 -10.18 13.37 14.87
N ALA A 48 -11.04 14.00 15.65
CA ALA A 48 -11.41 13.56 17.01
C ALA A 48 -12.03 12.14 17.06
N ASN A 49 -12.38 11.56 15.92
CA ASN A 49 -13.05 10.27 15.76
C ASN A 49 -12.32 9.34 14.81
N LEU A 50 -11.00 9.13 14.99
CA LEU A 50 -10.35 8.01 14.32
C LEU A 50 -10.97 6.69 14.81
N LYS A 51 -11.55 5.93 13.89
CA LYS A 51 -12.11 4.59 14.16
C LYS A 51 -11.03 3.59 14.59
N HIS A 52 -9.76 3.90 14.27
CA HIS A 52 -8.60 3.04 14.43
C HIS A 52 -7.61 3.60 15.45
N HIS A 53 -6.82 2.73 16.07
CA HIS A 53 -5.72 3.18 16.92
C HIS A 53 -4.61 3.80 16.05
N PHE A 54 -4.32 5.07 16.32
CA PHE A 54 -3.31 5.82 15.58
C PHE A 54 -1.97 5.87 16.32
N ILE A 55 -0.88 5.56 15.61
CA ILE A 55 0.49 5.74 16.09
C ILE A 55 1.22 6.69 15.12
N SER A 56 1.73 7.81 15.64
CA SER A 56 2.54 8.73 14.84
C SER A 56 3.95 8.17 14.66
N ALA A 57 4.36 7.99 13.39
CA ALA A 57 5.72 7.55 13.08
C ALA A 57 6.12 7.88 11.64
N ASP A 58 7.41 8.15 11.45
CA ASP A 58 8.06 8.22 10.14
C ASP A 58 8.83 6.90 9.90
N LEU A 59 8.27 6.02 9.08
CA LEU A 59 8.85 4.71 8.79
C LEU A 59 10.10 4.78 7.89
N THR A 60 10.49 5.96 7.42
CA THR A 60 11.80 6.15 6.79
C THR A 60 12.93 6.19 7.83
N ILE A 61 12.59 6.33 9.12
CA ILE A 61 13.51 6.39 10.25
C ILE A 61 13.49 5.05 11.00
N LEU A 62 14.63 4.38 11.11
CA LEU A 62 14.72 3.03 11.72
C LEU A 62 14.22 3.00 13.17
N SER A 63 14.61 3.98 14.00
CA SER A 63 14.22 4.01 15.42
C SER A 63 12.72 4.20 15.65
N GLU A 64 11.98 4.75 14.69
CA GLU A 64 10.54 4.86 14.79
C GLU A 64 9.83 3.50 14.63
N THR A 65 10.45 2.56 13.91
CA THR A 65 9.94 1.17 13.81
C THR A 65 9.96 0.49 15.18
N ASP A 66 11.07 0.62 15.93
CA ASP A 66 11.21 0.04 17.28
C ASP A 66 10.19 0.64 18.25
N LYS A 67 9.95 1.95 18.16
CA LYS A 67 8.95 2.64 18.96
C LYS A 67 7.52 2.12 18.69
N ILE A 68 7.16 1.96 17.41
CA ILE A 68 5.86 1.38 17.03
C ILE A 68 5.71 -0.02 17.60
N MET A 69 6.70 -0.88 17.42
CA MET A 69 6.65 -2.26 17.89
C MET A 69 6.52 -2.37 19.40
N LYS A 70 7.22 -1.51 20.14
CA LYS A 70 7.07 -1.43 21.60
C LYS A 70 5.65 -1.08 22.00
N GLU A 71 5.08 -0.01 21.42
CA GLU A 71 3.71 0.43 21.73
C GLU A 71 2.67 -0.64 21.37
N ILE A 72 2.83 -1.29 20.20
CA ILE A 72 1.92 -2.36 19.77
C ILE A 72 1.99 -3.56 20.73
N SER A 73 3.21 -4.01 21.06
CA SER A 73 3.41 -5.13 21.97
C SER A 73 2.78 -4.91 23.34
N GLU A 74 2.93 -3.69 23.89
CA GLU A 74 2.38 -3.33 25.21
C GLU A 74 0.85 -3.24 25.23
N LYS A 75 0.23 -2.75 24.15
CA LYS A 75 -1.22 -2.46 24.11
C LYS A 75 -2.06 -3.54 23.44
N PHE A 76 -1.52 -4.22 22.44
CA PHE A 76 -2.29 -5.11 21.56
C PHE A 76 -1.73 -6.53 21.47
N GLY A 77 -0.47 -6.73 21.83
CA GLY A 77 0.22 -8.01 21.68
C GLY A 77 0.77 -8.22 20.26
N THR A 78 0.47 -9.38 19.63
CA THR A 78 1.07 -9.78 18.37
C THR A 78 0.21 -9.40 17.16
N ILE A 79 0.84 -8.91 16.08
CA ILE A 79 0.19 -8.58 14.81
C ILE A 79 -0.15 -9.87 14.06
N ASP A 80 -1.40 -10.00 13.60
CA ASP A 80 -1.85 -11.08 12.72
C ASP A 80 -1.75 -10.70 11.23
N ILE A 81 -1.99 -9.42 10.92
CA ILE A 81 -2.07 -8.88 9.55
C ILE A 81 -1.22 -7.62 9.48
N LEU A 82 -0.27 -7.59 8.54
CA LEU A 82 0.49 -6.39 8.20
C LEU A 82 0.14 -5.96 6.77
N VAL A 83 -0.28 -4.72 6.60
CA VAL A 83 -0.44 -4.10 5.28
C VAL A 83 0.59 -2.97 5.14
N ASN A 84 1.63 -3.21 4.39
CA ASN A 84 2.63 -2.23 3.99
C ASN A 84 2.06 -1.38 2.86
N ASN A 85 1.35 -0.31 3.22
CA ASN A 85 0.72 0.59 2.26
C ASN A 85 1.46 1.93 2.12
N MET A 86 2.31 2.29 3.07
CA MET A 86 3.08 3.53 2.96
C MET A 86 3.87 3.58 1.64
N GLY A 87 3.77 4.70 0.93
CA GLY A 87 4.46 4.89 -0.34
C GLY A 87 4.06 6.19 -1.02
N GLY A 88 4.77 6.52 -2.08
CA GLY A 88 4.58 7.73 -2.89
C GLY A 88 5.90 8.19 -3.50
N SER A 89 5.86 9.24 -4.30
CA SER A 89 7.05 9.91 -4.82
C SER A 89 6.86 11.42 -4.78
N ASN A 90 7.94 12.13 -4.47
CA ASN A 90 8.08 13.58 -4.63
C ASN A 90 9.16 13.90 -5.68
N SER A 91 9.63 12.90 -6.41
CA SER A 91 10.63 13.07 -7.46
C SER A 91 10.06 13.88 -8.63
N PRO A 92 10.86 14.75 -9.25
CA PRO A 92 10.41 15.55 -10.38
C PRO A 92 10.15 14.67 -11.60
N SER A 93 9.24 15.10 -12.48
CA SER A 93 9.11 14.58 -13.84
C SER A 93 10.28 15.04 -14.72
N GLY A 94 10.57 14.29 -15.79
CA GLY A 94 11.62 14.64 -16.75
C GLY A 94 12.60 13.50 -17.04
N GLY A 95 12.27 12.30 -16.59
CA GLY A 95 13.05 11.10 -16.85
C GLY A 95 14.38 11.06 -16.09
N PHE A 96 15.32 10.27 -16.59
CA PHE A 96 16.60 10.01 -15.92
C PHE A 96 17.38 11.29 -15.57
N SER A 97 17.41 12.27 -16.46
CA SER A 97 18.20 13.51 -16.28
C SER A 97 17.68 14.43 -15.17
N ALA A 98 16.41 14.25 -14.76
CA ALA A 98 15.79 15.06 -13.71
C ALA A 98 15.99 14.46 -12.30
N LEU A 99 16.47 13.22 -12.20
CA LEU A 99 16.61 12.49 -10.96
C LEU A 99 18.04 12.57 -10.42
N SER A 100 18.21 13.17 -9.25
CA SER A 100 19.47 13.13 -8.49
C SER A 100 19.55 11.86 -7.61
N ASP A 101 20.71 11.59 -7.02
CA ASP A 101 20.91 10.50 -6.07
C ASP A 101 19.96 10.60 -4.87
N GLU A 102 19.69 11.82 -4.39
CA GLU A 102 18.77 12.04 -3.26
C GLU A 102 17.32 11.67 -3.63
N HIS A 103 16.90 11.88 -4.87
CA HIS A 103 15.58 11.42 -5.34
C HIS A 103 15.50 9.89 -5.34
N TRP A 104 16.56 9.23 -5.83
CA TRP A 104 16.67 7.77 -5.81
C TRP A 104 16.63 7.21 -4.38
N GLU A 105 17.44 7.76 -3.49
CA GLU A 105 17.49 7.34 -2.09
C GLU A 105 16.13 7.53 -1.40
N SER A 106 15.50 8.69 -1.61
CA SER A 106 14.19 9.01 -1.03
C SER A 106 13.11 8.02 -1.47
N ASP A 107 13.01 7.75 -2.78
CA ASP A 107 12.00 6.84 -3.31
C ASP A 107 12.24 5.39 -2.87
N LEU A 108 13.50 4.93 -2.82
CA LEU A 108 13.86 3.61 -2.29
C LEU A 108 13.57 3.48 -0.78
N GLN A 109 13.90 4.50 0.01
CA GLN A 109 13.62 4.54 1.44
C GLN A 109 12.12 4.45 1.72
N LEU A 110 11.33 5.26 1.01
CA LEU A 110 9.90 5.36 1.23
C LEU A 110 9.14 4.11 0.75
N ASN A 111 9.47 3.60 -0.45
CA ASN A 111 8.65 2.60 -1.14
C ASN A 111 9.13 1.15 -0.98
N LEU A 112 10.38 0.94 -0.54
CA LEU A 112 10.95 -0.39 -0.32
C LEU A 112 11.42 -0.56 1.12
N GLN A 113 12.37 0.29 1.58
CA GLN A 113 13.05 0.07 2.85
C GLN A 113 12.11 0.18 4.06
N SER A 114 11.09 1.04 3.99
CA SER A 114 10.06 1.14 5.02
C SER A 114 9.30 -0.19 5.22
N SER A 115 8.94 -0.86 4.12
CA SER A 115 8.30 -2.18 4.17
C SER A 115 9.24 -3.24 4.73
N VAL A 116 10.50 -3.27 4.26
CA VAL A 116 11.53 -4.20 4.77
C VAL A 116 11.73 -4.06 6.28
N ARG A 117 11.75 -2.83 6.81
CA ARG A 117 11.90 -2.59 8.26
C ARG A 117 10.70 -3.11 9.04
N MET A 118 9.48 -2.83 8.57
CA MET A 118 8.27 -3.31 9.23
C MET A 118 8.18 -4.83 9.21
N ASP A 119 8.49 -5.47 8.07
CA ASP A 119 8.51 -6.92 7.96
C ASP A 119 9.52 -7.54 8.93
N ARG A 120 10.76 -7.01 8.99
CA ARG A 120 11.80 -7.49 9.90
C ARG A 120 11.40 -7.39 11.38
N ALA A 121 10.64 -6.37 11.73
CA ALA A 121 10.18 -6.14 13.09
C ALA A 121 9.01 -7.07 13.47
N ILE A 122 8.16 -7.47 12.49
CA ILE A 122 6.93 -8.23 12.73
C ILE A 122 7.09 -9.73 12.47
N LEU A 123 7.87 -10.13 11.47
CA LEU A 123 8.05 -11.53 11.09
C LEU A 123 8.44 -12.46 12.24
N PRO A 124 9.37 -12.11 13.17
CA PRO A 124 9.74 -13.02 14.25
C PRO A 124 8.55 -13.50 15.09
N GLN A 125 7.62 -12.61 15.45
CA GLN A 125 6.42 -12.96 16.21
C GLN A 125 5.41 -13.79 15.39
N MET A 126 5.28 -13.53 14.07
CA MET A 126 4.45 -14.34 13.19
C MET A 126 5.01 -15.76 13.02
N VAL A 127 6.34 -15.89 12.91
CA VAL A 127 7.04 -17.19 12.85
C VAL A 127 6.83 -17.99 14.12
N GLU A 128 6.99 -17.39 15.30
CA GLU A 128 6.73 -18.05 16.58
C GLU A 128 5.30 -18.55 16.68
N LYS A 129 4.34 -17.73 16.23
CA LYS A 129 2.90 -18.05 16.20
C LYS A 129 2.52 -19.02 15.08
N LYS A 130 3.41 -19.26 14.10
CA LYS A 130 3.16 -20.03 12.86
C LYS A 130 1.91 -19.53 12.10
N SER A 131 1.65 -18.25 12.15
CA SER A 131 0.46 -17.64 11.54
C SER A 131 0.69 -16.16 11.30
N GLY A 132 0.41 -15.70 10.09
CA GLY A 132 0.47 -14.29 9.73
C GLY A 132 0.10 -14.05 8.27
N VAL A 133 -0.29 -12.82 7.96
CA VAL A 133 -0.50 -12.38 6.57
C VAL A 133 0.16 -11.02 6.37
N ILE A 134 0.98 -10.92 5.33
CA ILE A 134 1.64 -9.67 4.92
C ILE A 134 1.16 -9.31 3.52
N ILE A 135 0.68 -8.08 3.35
CA ILE A 135 0.31 -7.51 2.06
C ILE A 135 1.18 -6.28 1.78
N HIS A 136 1.84 -6.27 0.63
CA HIS A 136 2.58 -5.12 0.12
C HIS A 136 1.73 -4.38 -0.92
N ILE A 137 1.41 -3.11 -0.67
CA ILE A 137 0.78 -2.26 -1.67
C ILE A 137 1.89 -1.69 -2.57
N SER A 138 1.99 -2.30 -3.73
CA SER A 138 2.93 -1.92 -4.78
C SER A 138 2.29 -0.89 -5.74
N SER A 139 2.54 -1.03 -7.02
CA SER A 139 1.98 -0.20 -8.08
C SER A 139 2.05 -0.94 -9.41
N LEU A 140 1.14 -0.66 -10.33
CA LEU A 140 1.24 -1.07 -11.73
C LEU A 140 2.59 -0.65 -12.33
N THR A 141 3.13 0.51 -11.95
CA THR A 141 4.43 1.01 -12.44
C THR A 141 5.62 0.14 -12.06
N GLY A 142 5.49 -0.71 -11.04
CA GLY A 142 6.49 -1.73 -10.71
C GLY A 142 6.56 -2.88 -11.72
N ALA A 143 5.55 -3.03 -12.58
CA ALA A 143 5.51 -4.00 -13.69
C ALA A 143 5.52 -3.30 -15.06
N LEU A 144 4.95 -2.09 -15.15
CA LEU A 144 4.88 -1.26 -16.37
C LEU A 144 5.48 0.13 -16.05
N PRO A 145 6.80 0.33 -16.14
CA PRO A 145 7.45 1.57 -15.76
C PRO A 145 7.03 2.76 -16.61
N VAL A 146 6.75 3.88 -15.97
CA VAL A 146 6.49 5.20 -16.58
C VAL A 146 7.73 6.05 -16.35
N TYR A 147 8.71 5.95 -17.23
CA TYR A 147 10.06 6.50 -17.03
C TYR A 147 10.09 8.03 -16.99
N GLU A 148 9.17 8.71 -17.70
CA GLU A 148 9.16 10.17 -17.77
C GLU A 148 8.77 10.85 -16.46
N SER A 149 7.99 10.17 -15.62
CA SER A 149 7.42 10.81 -14.42
C SER A 149 7.66 10.05 -13.12
N LEU A 150 7.97 8.77 -13.16
CA LEU A 150 8.00 7.90 -11.97
C LEU A 150 9.20 6.93 -11.96
N GLY A 151 10.36 7.31 -12.55
CA GLY A 151 11.49 6.41 -12.74
C GLY A 151 11.97 5.71 -11.46
N ALA A 152 12.41 6.45 -10.45
CA ALA A 152 12.92 5.88 -9.20
C ALA A 152 11.82 5.16 -8.41
N TYR A 153 10.61 5.72 -8.36
CA TYR A 153 9.44 5.10 -7.76
C TYR A 153 9.10 3.75 -8.41
N ALA A 154 9.08 3.70 -9.75
CA ALA A 154 8.78 2.47 -10.48
C ALA A 154 9.78 1.36 -10.16
N VAL A 155 11.08 1.69 -10.11
CA VAL A 155 12.14 0.74 -9.72
C VAL A 155 11.93 0.27 -8.28
N ALA A 156 11.64 1.16 -7.34
CA ALA A 156 11.38 0.79 -5.94
C ALA A 156 10.16 -0.15 -5.82
N LYS A 157 9.09 0.10 -6.59
CA LYS A 157 7.89 -0.77 -6.59
C LYS A 157 8.15 -2.11 -7.30
N GLY A 158 8.96 -2.15 -8.35
CA GLY A 158 9.43 -3.40 -8.97
C GLY A 158 10.29 -4.23 -8.00
N ALA A 159 11.18 -3.58 -7.26
CA ALA A 159 11.96 -4.22 -6.21
C ALA A 159 11.07 -4.74 -5.07
N LEU A 160 10.02 -4.00 -4.66
CA LEU A 160 9.05 -4.44 -3.67
C LEU A 160 8.28 -5.70 -4.13
N ASN A 161 7.92 -5.80 -5.42
CA ASN A 161 7.27 -6.99 -5.98
C ASN A 161 8.19 -8.22 -5.86
N ASN A 162 9.47 -8.06 -6.20
CA ASN A 162 10.46 -9.14 -6.10
C ASN A 162 10.70 -9.53 -4.65
N TYR A 163 10.85 -8.56 -3.76
CA TYR A 163 11.00 -8.76 -2.31
C TYR A 163 9.79 -9.51 -1.72
N SER A 164 8.57 -9.11 -2.04
CA SER A 164 7.33 -9.78 -1.63
C SER A 164 7.33 -11.26 -2.04
N LYS A 165 7.74 -11.54 -3.28
CA LYS A 165 7.85 -12.91 -3.79
C LYS A 165 8.92 -13.72 -3.04
N SER A 166 10.06 -13.12 -2.75
CA SER A 166 11.14 -13.77 -2.00
C SER A 166 10.69 -14.15 -0.59
N LEU A 167 10.08 -13.19 0.15
CA LEU A 167 9.51 -13.44 1.46
C LEU A 167 8.48 -14.58 1.47
N SER A 168 7.61 -14.62 0.47
CA SER A 168 6.59 -15.66 0.39
C SER A 168 7.20 -17.06 0.32
N LYS A 169 8.30 -17.23 -0.43
CA LYS A 169 8.99 -18.53 -0.54
C LYS A 169 9.65 -18.95 0.78
N GLU A 170 10.20 -18.01 1.52
CA GLU A 170 10.89 -18.25 2.77
C GLU A 170 9.92 -18.55 3.93
N PHE A 171 8.83 -17.76 4.04
CA PHE A 171 7.98 -17.77 5.22
C PHE A 171 6.66 -18.54 5.06
N THR A 172 6.22 -18.90 3.85
CA THR A 172 5.02 -19.74 3.69
C THR A 172 5.15 -21.12 4.37
N PRO A 173 6.30 -21.80 4.32
CA PRO A 173 6.49 -23.06 5.08
C PRO A 173 6.36 -22.89 6.61
N GLN A 174 6.45 -21.64 7.09
CA GLN A 174 6.33 -21.27 8.51
C GLN A 174 4.91 -20.78 8.85
N GLY A 175 3.94 -20.91 7.93
CA GLY A 175 2.55 -20.54 8.16
C GLY A 175 2.22 -19.08 7.85
N ILE A 176 3.12 -18.33 7.19
CA ILE A 176 2.90 -16.91 6.89
C ILE A 176 2.64 -16.74 5.39
N ARG A 177 1.52 -16.12 5.03
CA ARG A 177 1.20 -15.78 3.64
C ARG A 177 1.69 -14.36 3.32
N VAL A 178 2.29 -14.21 2.16
CA VAL A 178 2.78 -12.90 1.66
C VAL A 178 2.28 -12.71 0.24
N ALA A 179 1.69 -11.55 -0.04
CA ALA A 179 1.26 -11.19 -1.40
C ALA A 179 1.48 -9.69 -1.64
N ALA A 180 1.55 -9.31 -2.91
CA ALA A 180 1.54 -7.93 -3.33
C ALA A 180 0.22 -7.59 -4.04
N VAL A 181 -0.20 -6.34 -3.92
CA VAL A 181 -1.29 -5.73 -4.69
C VAL A 181 -0.70 -4.54 -5.42
N SER A 182 -0.88 -4.49 -6.73
CA SER A 182 -0.36 -3.44 -7.63
C SER A 182 -1.52 -2.66 -8.25
N PRO A 183 -2.01 -1.60 -7.60
CA PRO A 183 -3.03 -0.75 -8.18
C PRO A 183 -2.52 -0.01 -9.42
N GLY A 184 -3.43 0.22 -10.36
CA GLY A 184 -3.28 1.25 -11.39
C GLY A 184 -3.56 2.64 -10.81
N MET A 185 -4.22 3.50 -11.59
CA MET A 185 -4.64 4.82 -11.11
C MET A 185 -5.82 4.69 -10.14
N VAL A 186 -5.66 5.27 -8.96
CA VAL A 186 -6.69 5.29 -7.90
C VAL A 186 -7.06 6.72 -7.55
N ARG A 187 -8.33 7.03 -7.53
CA ARG A 187 -8.86 8.34 -7.18
C ARG A 187 -8.78 8.56 -5.67
N THR A 188 -7.76 9.27 -5.23
CA THR A 188 -7.52 9.66 -3.86
C THR A 188 -7.48 11.18 -3.76
N ASP A 189 -7.59 11.76 -2.56
CA ASP A 189 -7.44 13.22 -2.36
C ASP A 189 -6.13 13.74 -2.97
N THR A 190 -5.05 12.96 -2.88
CA THR A 190 -3.75 13.33 -3.50
C THR A 190 -3.84 13.36 -5.02
N MET A 191 -4.55 12.41 -5.64
CA MET A 191 -4.78 12.37 -7.08
C MET A 191 -5.70 13.51 -7.51
N ASP A 192 -6.77 13.79 -6.76
CA ASP A 192 -7.69 14.89 -7.06
C ASP A 192 -6.96 16.25 -7.01
N ASN A 193 -6.11 16.46 -6.01
CA ASN A 193 -5.26 17.67 -5.93
C ASN A 193 -4.26 17.76 -7.11
N TYR A 194 -3.69 16.65 -7.54
CA TYR A 194 -2.81 16.60 -8.71
C TYR A 194 -3.56 16.93 -9.99
N LEU A 195 -4.75 16.35 -10.20
CA LEU A 195 -5.61 16.65 -11.36
C LEU A 195 -6.08 18.11 -11.38
N GLN A 196 -6.39 18.69 -10.23
CA GLN A 196 -6.72 20.11 -10.12
C GLN A 196 -5.52 20.98 -10.53
N SER A 197 -4.32 20.65 -10.05
CA SER A 197 -3.10 21.37 -10.43
C SER A 197 -2.80 21.28 -11.93
N LEU A 198 -3.03 20.13 -12.56
CA LEU A 198 -2.92 19.95 -14.01
C LEU A 198 -3.97 20.80 -14.76
N SER A 199 -5.21 20.78 -14.30
CA SER A 199 -6.31 21.57 -14.83
C SER A 199 -5.96 23.05 -14.84
N ASP A 200 -5.50 23.58 -13.70
CA ASP A 200 -5.11 24.98 -13.54
C ASP A 200 -3.92 25.36 -14.43
N THR A 201 -2.90 24.50 -14.49
CA THR A 201 -1.68 24.75 -15.28
C THR A 201 -1.95 24.73 -16.78
N MET A 202 -2.82 23.84 -17.26
CA MET A 202 -3.11 23.65 -18.68
C MET A 202 -4.31 24.47 -19.17
N GLY A 203 -5.07 25.09 -18.28
CA GLY A 203 -6.28 25.85 -18.62
C GLY A 203 -7.41 24.97 -19.18
N ILE A 204 -7.53 23.73 -18.70
CA ILE A 204 -8.53 22.72 -19.11
C ILE A 204 -9.39 22.31 -17.93
N THR A 205 -10.48 21.58 -18.15
CA THR A 205 -11.28 21.06 -17.02
C THR A 205 -10.60 19.87 -16.32
N VAL A 206 -11.00 19.59 -15.07
CA VAL A 206 -10.49 18.42 -14.32
C VAL A 206 -10.82 17.11 -15.05
N GLU A 207 -11.98 17.04 -15.72
CA GLU A 207 -12.37 15.89 -16.53
C GLU A 207 -11.43 15.70 -17.72
N GLN A 208 -11.07 16.79 -18.40
CA GLN A 208 -10.09 16.75 -19.49
C GLN A 208 -8.69 16.36 -18.99
N ALA A 209 -8.24 16.93 -17.85
CA ALA A 209 -6.99 16.53 -17.22
C ALA A 209 -6.98 15.04 -16.86
N THR A 210 -8.08 14.52 -16.32
CA THR A 210 -8.28 13.10 -16.00
C THR A 210 -8.16 12.23 -17.26
N GLN A 211 -8.86 12.57 -18.33
CA GLN A 211 -8.81 11.82 -19.59
C GLN A 211 -7.40 11.85 -20.21
N ASN A 212 -6.77 13.01 -20.21
CA ASN A 212 -5.40 13.16 -20.71
C ASN A 212 -4.41 12.28 -19.92
N LEU A 213 -4.52 12.29 -18.59
CA LEU A 213 -3.66 11.46 -17.73
C LEU A 213 -3.90 9.96 -17.98
N MET A 214 -5.14 9.51 -18.06
CA MET A 214 -5.44 8.11 -18.39
C MET A 214 -4.90 7.71 -19.76
N SER A 215 -5.05 8.58 -20.76
CA SER A 215 -4.58 8.34 -22.12
C SER A 215 -3.05 8.29 -22.24
N SER A 216 -2.34 9.14 -21.47
CA SER A 216 -0.85 9.17 -21.48
C SER A 216 -0.23 7.87 -20.96
N LEU A 217 -0.97 7.10 -20.18
CA LEU A 217 -0.55 5.80 -19.63
C LEU A 217 -1.07 4.61 -20.45
N GLY A 218 -1.48 4.82 -21.69
CA GLY A 218 -1.98 3.77 -22.58
C GLY A 218 -3.49 3.51 -22.50
N GLY A 219 -4.21 4.31 -21.70
CA GLY A 219 -5.64 4.18 -21.47
C GLY A 219 -5.99 3.23 -20.33
N VAL A 220 -7.22 3.36 -19.85
CA VAL A 220 -7.84 2.44 -18.87
C VAL A 220 -9.11 1.89 -19.49
N PRO A 221 -9.17 0.61 -19.89
CA PRO A 221 -10.34 0.02 -20.54
C PRO A 221 -11.66 0.19 -19.78
N MET A 222 -11.62 0.21 -18.45
CA MET A 222 -12.80 0.53 -17.62
C MET A 222 -13.28 1.99 -17.71
N GLY A 223 -12.53 2.87 -18.38
CA GLY A 223 -12.91 4.27 -18.61
C GLY A 223 -12.85 5.18 -17.39
N ARG A 224 -12.34 4.70 -16.25
CA ARG A 224 -12.23 5.46 -15.01
C ARG A 224 -11.06 4.98 -14.14
N MET A 225 -10.65 5.81 -13.21
CA MET A 225 -9.78 5.40 -12.11
C MET A 225 -10.52 4.49 -11.13
N ALA A 226 -9.78 3.63 -10.42
CA ALA A 226 -10.32 2.85 -9.31
C ALA A 226 -10.65 3.76 -8.12
N LEU A 227 -11.57 3.33 -7.29
CA LEU A 227 -11.81 3.91 -5.96
C LEU A 227 -10.92 3.21 -4.93
N PRO A 228 -10.49 3.89 -3.84
CA PRO A 228 -9.73 3.27 -2.75
C PRO A 228 -10.40 2.02 -2.18
N GLU A 229 -11.73 2.02 -2.11
CA GLU A 229 -12.55 0.92 -1.60
C GLU A 229 -12.42 -0.34 -2.46
N GLU A 230 -12.25 -0.20 -3.78
CA GLU A 230 -12.06 -1.34 -4.68
C GLU A 230 -10.73 -2.07 -4.41
N ILE A 231 -9.68 -1.30 -4.06
CA ILE A 231 -8.41 -1.88 -3.62
C ILE A 231 -8.57 -2.54 -2.24
N ALA A 232 -9.29 -1.89 -1.34
CA ALA A 232 -9.54 -2.38 0.00
C ALA A 232 -10.32 -3.72 0.01
N GLU A 233 -11.27 -3.92 -0.89
CA GLU A 233 -11.99 -5.19 -1.02
C GLU A 233 -11.06 -6.35 -1.41
N LEU A 234 -10.14 -6.13 -2.36
CA LEU A 234 -9.14 -7.14 -2.72
C LEU A 234 -8.23 -7.46 -1.52
N VAL A 235 -7.74 -6.43 -0.82
CA VAL A 235 -6.90 -6.64 0.37
C VAL A 235 -7.69 -7.38 1.45
N GLY A 236 -8.94 -7.00 1.73
CA GLY A 236 -9.82 -7.67 2.67
C GLY A 236 -10.00 -9.16 2.35
N PHE A 237 -10.18 -9.49 1.06
CA PHE A 237 -10.22 -10.89 0.62
C PHE A 237 -8.87 -11.60 0.88
N LEU A 238 -7.75 -11.00 0.48
CA LEU A 238 -6.42 -11.61 0.56
C LEU A 238 -5.98 -11.89 2.01
N VAL A 239 -6.37 -11.06 2.97
CA VAL A 239 -6.03 -11.28 4.38
C VAL A 239 -6.96 -12.27 5.06
N SER A 240 -8.12 -12.54 4.47
CA SER A 240 -9.14 -13.42 5.05
C SER A 240 -8.78 -14.93 4.95
N PRO A 241 -9.44 -15.79 5.73
CA PRO A 241 -9.30 -17.24 5.61
C PRO A 241 -9.71 -17.80 4.24
N ARG A 242 -10.53 -17.07 3.46
CA ARG A 242 -10.95 -17.47 2.10
C ARG A 242 -9.78 -17.52 1.12
N ALA A 243 -8.72 -16.76 1.37
CA ALA A 243 -7.49 -16.75 0.58
C ALA A 243 -6.40 -17.66 1.14
N SER A 244 -6.76 -18.70 1.90
CA SER A 244 -5.81 -19.56 2.62
C SER A 244 -4.78 -20.27 1.74
N TYR A 245 -5.06 -20.47 0.45
CA TYR A 245 -4.14 -21.11 -0.51
C TYR A 245 -3.44 -20.08 -1.43
N ILE A 246 -3.53 -18.78 -1.11
CA ILE A 246 -2.96 -17.70 -1.91
C ILE A 246 -1.76 -17.10 -1.19
N THR A 247 -0.57 -17.22 -1.81
CA THR A 247 0.69 -16.62 -1.37
C THR A 247 1.64 -16.41 -2.55
N GLY A 248 2.54 -15.45 -2.47
CA GLY A 248 3.58 -15.19 -3.47
C GLY A 248 3.07 -14.68 -4.82
N VAL A 249 1.87 -14.13 -4.86
CA VAL A 249 1.25 -13.54 -6.06
C VAL A 249 1.32 -12.02 -5.97
N ASN A 250 1.51 -11.37 -7.09
CA ASN A 250 1.28 -9.93 -7.28
C ASN A 250 -0.03 -9.75 -8.04
N TYR A 251 -1.04 -9.20 -7.39
CA TYR A 251 -2.34 -8.91 -7.98
C TYR A 251 -2.35 -7.51 -8.58
N ILE A 252 -2.39 -7.43 -9.89
CA ILE A 252 -2.60 -6.16 -10.60
C ILE A 252 -4.10 -5.86 -10.59
N ILE A 253 -4.47 -4.65 -10.14
CA ILE A 253 -5.84 -4.14 -10.11
C ILE A 253 -5.84 -2.74 -10.74
N ASP A 254 -6.07 -2.66 -12.04
CA ASP A 254 -5.77 -1.50 -12.87
C ASP A 254 -6.84 -1.15 -13.92
N GLY A 255 -7.98 -1.83 -13.87
CA GLY A 255 -9.06 -1.60 -14.84
C GLY A 255 -8.69 -2.03 -16.28
N GLY A 256 -7.69 -2.91 -16.43
CA GLY A 256 -7.23 -3.44 -17.71
C GLY A 256 -6.16 -2.57 -18.39
N ALA A 257 -5.54 -1.64 -17.67
CA ALA A 257 -4.51 -0.75 -18.23
C ALA A 257 -3.21 -1.47 -18.62
N ASN A 258 -2.85 -2.57 -17.91
CA ASN A 258 -1.69 -3.37 -18.23
C ASN A 258 -1.90 -4.15 -19.55
N PRO A 259 -1.07 -3.93 -20.59
CA PRO A 259 -1.21 -4.64 -21.86
C PRO A 259 -0.63 -6.06 -21.85
N SER A 260 0.09 -6.46 -20.78
CA SER A 260 0.69 -7.79 -20.67
C SER A 260 -0.18 -8.75 -19.88
N LEU A 261 -0.01 -10.06 -20.14
CA LEU A 261 -0.63 -11.15 -19.40
C LEU A 261 0.08 -11.42 -18.07
#